data_9c1052d7ba34469a4fc985ba4299ddf1
#
_entry.id   9c1052d7ba34469a4fc985ba4299ddf1
#
_cell.length_a   1.000
_cell.length_b   1.000
_cell.length_c   1.000
_cell.angle_alpha   90.00
_cell.angle_beta   90.00
_cell.angle_gamma   90.00
#
_symmetry.space_group_name_H-M   'P 1'
#
loop_
_entity.id
_entity.type
_entity.pdbx_description
1 polymer ?
#
loop_
_entity_poly.entity_id
_entity_poly.type
_entity_poly.pdbx_seq_one_letter_code
_entity_poly.pdbx_strand_id
1 'polypeptide(L)'
;MSDQQLDHNELQQEENKLIAQRKEKLAAVREQGIAFPNDFRRDRLCADLQKQYEGKSKEELEAAAIPVKVAGRIMLNRGAFMVIQDTSGRLQVYVNRKTLPAEQLEAVKHFDLGDIIAAEGTLARSGKGDLYVDMQNVRLLTKSLRPLPDKHHGLTDTEQRYRQRYVDLIVNEEVRHTFRVRSQVIAHIRRFLNERGFLEVETPMLQTIPGGAAAKPFETHHNALDMAMFLRIAPELYLKRLVVGGFEKVFEINRNFRNEGVSTRHNPEFTMLEFYQAYADYRDNMDLTEELFRELALAVLGSTDVPYGDKVFHFGEPFVRLSVYDSILKYNPDITEADLNDVDKARAIAKKAGAKVLGHEGLGKLQVMIFEELVESKLEQPHFITEYPFEVSPLARRNDDNPNVTDRFELFIGGREIANAYSELNDAEDQAERFLAQVAEKDAGDDEAMHYDADFVRALEYGMPPTAGEGIGIDRLVMLLTNSPSIRDVILFPHMRPQA
;
A
#
# COMPACT_ATOMS: atom_id res chain seq x y z
N MET A 1 -0.81 -41.82 4.31
CA MET A 1 -0.28 -40.46 4.55
C MET A 1 0.69 -40.20 3.41
N SER A 2 0.56 -39.09 2.70
CA SER A 2 1.48 -38.76 1.60
C SER A 2 2.86 -38.39 2.16
N ASP A 3 3.92 -38.60 1.39
CA ASP A 3 5.30 -38.25 1.77
C ASP A 3 5.42 -36.78 2.24
N GLN A 4 4.62 -35.87 1.70
CA GLN A 4 4.52 -34.47 2.14
C GLN A 4 3.95 -34.29 3.54
N GLN A 5 3.04 -35.15 3.99
CA GLN A 5 2.49 -35.09 5.37
C GLN A 5 3.45 -35.69 6.41
N LEU A 6 4.26 -36.65 6.02
CA LEU A 6 5.33 -37.20 6.87
C LEU A 6 6.43 -36.16 7.08
N ASP A 7 6.85 -35.49 6.02
CA ASP A 7 7.89 -34.44 6.03
C ASP A 7 7.45 -33.24 6.90
N HIS A 8 6.17 -32.84 6.79
CA HIS A 8 5.62 -31.72 7.61
C HIS A 8 5.56 -32.08 9.13
N ASN A 9 5.21 -33.30 9.46
CA ASN A 9 5.17 -33.76 10.86
C ASN A 9 6.57 -33.87 11.49
N GLU A 10 7.57 -34.28 10.73
CA GLU A 10 8.96 -34.35 11.18
C GLU A 10 9.53 -32.96 11.44
N LEU A 11 9.31 -32.01 10.53
CA LEU A 11 9.72 -30.60 10.68
C LEU A 11 9.09 -29.94 11.93
N GLN A 12 7.81 -30.20 12.17
CA GLN A 12 7.11 -29.67 13.34
C GLN A 12 7.59 -30.30 14.65
N GLN A 13 7.98 -31.58 14.64
CA GLN A 13 8.59 -32.23 15.80
C GLN A 13 10.00 -31.67 16.11
N GLU A 14 10.81 -31.40 15.09
CA GLU A 14 12.11 -30.76 15.25
C GLU A 14 11.99 -29.32 15.77
N GLU A 15 11.07 -28.55 15.23
CA GLU A 15 10.77 -27.19 15.72
C GLU A 15 10.39 -27.22 17.20
N ASN A 16 9.51 -28.13 17.61
CA ASN A 16 9.09 -28.29 19.00
C ASN A 16 10.24 -28.66 19.93
N LYS A 17 11.19 -29.49 19.50
CA LYS A 17 12.41 -29.80 20.28
C LYS A 17 13.28 -28.58 20.46
N LEU A 18 13.49 -27.78 19.39
CA LEU A 18 14.28 -26.54 19.48
C LEU A 18 13.61 -25.52 20.39
N ILE A 19 12.29 -25.39 20.33
CA ILE A 19 11.53 -24.51 21.24
C ILE A 19 11.72 -24.94 22.70
N ALA A 20 11.64 -26.25 22.99
CA ALA A 20 11.84 -26.78 24.33
C ALA A 20 13.24 -26.45 24.86
N GLN A 21 14.28 -26.72 24.08
CA GLN A 21 15.68 -26.39 24.43
C GLN A 21 15.87 -24.90 24.68
N ARG A 22 15.28 -24.02 23.89
CA ARG A 22 15.37 -22.58 24.07
C ARG A 22 14.62 -22.08 25.29
N LYS A 23 13.51 -22.74 25.67
CA LYS A 23 12.79 -22.49 26.92
C LYS A 23 13.64 -22.88 28.14
N GLU A 24 14.37 -24.00 28.10
CA GLU A 24 15.32 -24.40 29.14
C GLU A 24 16.44 -23.37 29.29
N LYS A 25 17.05 -22.92 28.18
CA LYS A 25 18.06 -21.84 28.22
C LYS A 25 17.48 -20.55 28.82
N LEU A 26 16.25 -20.19 28.48
CA LEU A 26 15.58 -19.02 29.06
C LEU A 26 15.35 -19.18 30.56
N ALA A 27 14.97 -20.37 31.04
CA ALA A 27 14.82 -20.65 32.45
C ALA A 27 16.15 -20.42 33.19
N ALA A 28 17.26 -20.95 32.66
CA ALA A 28 18.58 -20.73 33.22
C ALA A 28 18.98 -19.24 33.27
N VAL A 29 18.65 -18.45 32.27
CA VAL A 29 18.88 -17.00 32.28
C VAL A 29 18.03 -16.31 33.36
N ARG A 30 16.79 -16.74 33.61
CA ARG A 30 15.93 -16.21 34.67
C ARG A 30 16.45 -16.52 36.07
N GLU A 31 17.12 -17.64 36.28
CA GLU A 31 17.77 -18.01 37.55
C GLU A 31 18.96 -17.09 37.86
N GLN A 32 19.62 -16.57 36.80
CA GLN A 32 20.77 -15.67 36.94
C GLN A 32 20.38 -14.19 37.10
N GLY A 33 19.11 -13.84 36.85
CA GLY A 33 18.64 -12.46 36.99
C GLY A 33 17.55 -12.06 35.99
N ILE A 34 17.58 -10.81 35.50
CA ILE A 34 16.58 -10.25 34.59
C ILE A 34 16.84 -10.77 33.18
N ALA A 35 15.97 -11.67 32.71
CA ALA A 35 16.11 -12.28 31.40
C ALA A 35 15.76 -11.34 30.22
N PHE A 36 14.95 -10.30 30.44
CA PHE A 36 14.54 -9.32 29.47
C PHE A 36 14.82 -7.90 29.98
N PRO A 37 16.10 -7.48 30.00
CA PRO A 37 16.47 -6.14 30.49
C PRO A 37 16.01 -5.07 29.52
N ASN A 38 15.59 -3.90 30.06
CA ASN A 38 15.11 -2.75 29.26
C ASN A 38 15.95 -1.47 29.46
N ASP A 39 17.10 -1.59 30.10
CA ASP A 39 17.99 -0.50 30.49
C ASP A 39 19.09 -0.19 29.45
N PHE A 40 19.20 -0.98 28.36
CA PHE A 40 20.16 -0.73 27.29
C PHE A 40 19.68 0.35 26.33
N ARG A 41 20.60 1.23 25.94
CA ARG A 41 20.38 2.23 24.88
C ARG A 41 21.53 2.13 23.87
N ARG A 42 21.19 1.78 22.62
CA ARG A 42 22.14 1.87 21.51
C ARG A 42 22.39 3.34 21.14
N ASP A 43 23.59 3.66 20.72
CA ASP A 43 23.97 4.99 20.25
C ASP A 43 24.13 5.07 18.73
N ARG A 44 24.22 3.94 18.04
CA ARG A 44 24.43 3.83 16.60
C ARG A 44 23.53 2.78 15.96
N LEU A 45 23.21 3.00 14.68
CA LEU A 45 22.57 2.01 13.80
C LEU A 45 23.62 1.29 12.94
N CYS A 46 23.35 0.05 12.57
CA CYS A 46 24.28 -0.79 11.81
C CYS A 46 24.66 -0.18 10.46
N ALA A 47 23.68 0.29 9.66
CA ALA A 47 23.97 0.87 8.37
C ALA A 47 24.61 2.25 8.45
N ASP A 48 24.32 3.04 9.49
CA ASP A 48 24.94 4.34 9.70
C ASP A 48 26.44 4.18 9.93
N LEU A 49 26.84 3.19 10.73
CA LEU A 49 28.26 2.85 10.95
C LEU A 49 28.91 2.40 9.64
N GLN A 50 28.26 1.53 8.88
CA GLN A 50 28.77 1.09 7.57
C GLN A 50 29.06 2.29 6.67
N LYS A 51 28.07 3.19 6.50
CA LYS A 51 28.16 4.37 5.66
C LYS A 51 29.20 5.38 6.17
N GLN A 52 29.19 5.68 7.48
CA GLN A 52 30.06 6.70 8.07
C GLN A 52 31.54 6.33 7.99
N TYR A 53 31.85 5.04 8.07
CA TYR A 53 33.23 4.55 8.11
C TYR A 53 33.62 3.71 6.89
N GLU A 54 32.89 3.81 5.78
CA GLU A 54 33.09 3.03 4.54
C GLU A 54 34.54 3.15 4.00
N GLY A 55 35.08 4.37 3.95
CA GLY A 55 36.42 4.65 3.40
C GLY A 55 37.57 4.56 4.42
N LYS A 56 37.30 4.24 5.69
CA LYS A 56 38.34 4.19 6.73
C LYS A 56 39.12 2.88 6.70
N SER A 57 40.47 2.99 6.72
CA SER A 57 41.32 1.81 6.80
C SER A 57 41.26 1.14 8.17
N LYS A 58 41.81 -0.06 8.26
CA LYS A 58 41.95 -0.78 9.54
C LYS A 58 42.76 0.02 10.55
N GLU A 59 43.91 0.56 10.10
CA GLU A 59 44.84 1.32 10.92
C GLU A 59 44.23 2.62 11.43
N GLU A 60 43.44 3.30 10.58
CA GLU A 60 42.72 4.52 10.98
C GLU A 60 41.68 4.25 12.06
N LEU A 61 40.93 3.13 11.94
CA LEU A 61 39.92 2.75 12.95
C LEU A 61 40.57 2.30 14.27
N GLU A 62 41.66 1.55 14.19
CA GLU A 62 42.44 1.14 15.38
C GLU A 62 43.01 2.37 16.13
N ALA A 63 43.57 3.34 15.38
CA ALA A 63 44.09 4.58 15.96
C ALA A 63 42.98 5.47 16.56
N ALA A 64 41.85 5.51 15.95
CA ALA A 64 40.68 6.30 16.40
C ALA A 64 39.97 5.70 17.60
N ALA A 65 40.08 4.39 17.84
CA ALA A 65 39.49 3.63 18.94
C ALA A 65 38.01 4.00 19.23
N ILE A 66 37.16 4.04 18.19
CA ILE A 66 35.78 4.58 18.24
C ILE A 66 34.89 3.66 19.09
N PRO A 67 34.39 4.09 20.25
CA PRO A 67 33.49 3.31 21.06
C PRO A 67 32.06 3.34 20.44
N VAL A 68 31.38 2.20 20.44
CA VAL A 68 30.02 2.07 19.90
C VAL A 68 29.18 1.13 20.78
N LYS A 69 27.89 1.44 20.86
CA LYS A 69 26.84 0.61 21.47
C LYS A 69 25.81 0.26 20.42
N VAL A 70 25.76 -1.00 20.04
CA VAL A 70 24.83 -1.50 19.04
C VAL A 70 23.91 -2.56 19.63
N ALA A 71 22.74 -2.75 19.06
CA ALA A 71 21.84 -3.84 19.40
C ALA A 71 21.15 -4.35 18.15
N GLY A 72 20.97 -5.66 18.07
CA GLY A 72 20.32 -6.28 16.93
C GLY A 72 20.01 -7.75 17.13
N ARG A 73 19.27 -8.30 16.20
CA ARG A 73 18.93 -9.72 16.15
C ARG A 73 20.07 -10.51 15.51
N ILE A 74 20.48 -11.60 16.14
CA ILE A 74 21.49 -12.51 15.60
C ILE A 74 20.93 -13.22 14.38
N MET A 75 21.48 -12.92 13.21
CA MET A 75 21.10 -13.51 11.92
C MET A 75 22.09 -14.60 11.46
N LEU A 76 23.33 -14.57 11.98
CA LEU A 76 24.36 -15.53 11.69
C LEU A 76 25.28 -15.66 12.90
N ASN A 77 25.67 -16.89 13.22
CA ASN A 77 26.68 -17.19 14.23
C ASN A 77 27.73 -18.13 13.63
N ARG A 78 28.97 -17.68 13.58
CA ARG A 78 30.14 -18.45 13.08
C ARG A 78 31.21 -18.56 14.19
N GLY A 79 30.78 -18.74 15.42
CA GLY A 79 31.67 -18.87 16.57
C GLY A 79 32.27 -17.53 17.01
N ALA A 80 33.40 -17.14 16.46
CA ALA A 80 34.05 -15.88 16.84
C ALA A 80 33.34 -14.62 16.28
N PHE A 81 32.60 -14.77 15.17
CA PHE A 81 31.85 -13.69 14.55
C PHE A 81 30.36 -14.00 14.54
N MET A 82 29.56 -13.04 15.00
CA MET A 82 28.12 -13.03 14.81
C MET A 82 27.75 -11.86 13.90
N VAL A 83 26.66 -12.01 13.13
CA VAL A 83 26.06 -10.92 12.37
C VAL A 83 24.74 -10.55 13.05
N ILE A 84 24.65 -9.32 13.50
CA ILE A 84 23.43 -8.75 14.06
C ILE A 84 22.71 -7.89 13.00
N GLN A 85 21.40 -7.84 13.09
CA GLN A 85 20.53 -7.05 12.23
C GLN A 85 19.66 -6.12 13.06
N ASP A 86 19.68 -4.84 12.72
CA ASP A 86 18.75 -3.84 13.25
C ASP A 86 17.77 -3.33 12.16
N THR A 87 17.07 -2.24 12.42
CA THR A 87 16.14 -1.62 11.47
C THR A 87 16.84 -1.09 10.21
N SER A 88 18.12 -0.73 10.31
CA SER A 88 18.88 -0.10 9.22
C SER A 88 19.62 -1.11 8.33
N GLY A 89 20.10 -2.21 8.92
CA GLY A 89 20.89 -3.19 8.17
C GLY A 89 21.59 -4.19 9.08
N ARG A 90 22.71 -4.74 8.61
CA ARG A 90 23.49 -5.77 9.28
C ARG A 90 24.88 -5.27 9.62
N LEU A 91 25.43 -5.74 10.76
CA LEU A 91 26.80 -5.46 11.19
C LEU A 91 27.39 -6.72 11.83
N GLN A 92 28.69 -6.93 11.62
CA GLN A 92 29.40 -7.99 12.32
C GLN A 92 29.77 -7.55 13.74
N VAL A 93 29.74 -8.48 14.69
CA VAL A 93 30.28 -8.31 16.03
C VAL A 93 31.25 -9.46 16.32
N TYR A 94 32.40 -9.14 16.89
CA TYR A 94 33.49 -10.09 17.15
C TYR A 94 33.54 -10.45 18.62
N VAL A 95 33.50 -11.77 18.92
CA VAL A 95 33.64 -12.35 20.22
C VAL A 95 35.13 -12.40 20.58
N ASN A 96 35.64 -11.32 21.14
CA ASN A 96 37.05 -11.22 21.50
C ASN A 96 37.29 -11.89 22.85
N ARG A 97 37.90 -13.07 22.82
CA ARG A 97 38.20 -13.86 24.02
C ARG A 97 39.18 -13.17 25.00
N LYS A 98 39.91 -12.14 24.56
CA LYS A 98 40.86 -11.40 25.38
C LYS A 98 40.25 -10.22 26.12
N THR A 99 39.16 -9.66 25.58
CA THR A 99 38.53 -8.45 26.12
C THR A 99 37.23 -8.71 26.84
N LEU A 100 36.47 -9.73 26.40
CA LEU A 100 35.21 -10.10 27.04
C LEU A 100 35.42 -10.77 28.38
N PRO A 101 34.66 -10.42 29.43
CA PRO A 101 34.64 -11.14 30.70
C PRO A 101 34.32 -12.63 30.56
N ALA A 102 34.90 -13.47 31.39
CA ALA A 102 34.73 -14.94 31.33
C ALA A 102 33.24 -15.37 31.41
N GLU A 103 32.46 -14.70 32.24
CA GLU A 103 31.02 -14.91 32.39
C GLU A 103 30.25 -14.64 31.05
N GLN A 104 30.60 -13.55 30.38
CA GLN A 104 29.98 -13.20 29.09
C GLN A 104 30.43 -14.12 27.95
N LEU A 105 31.67 -14.60 28.00
CA LEU A 105 32.14 -15.63 27.06
C LEU A 105 31.35 -16.93 27.20
N GLU A 106 30.99 -17.31 28.44
CA GLU A 106 30.12 -18.45 28.67
C GLU A 106 28.69 -18.20 28.20
N ALA A 107 28.13 -17.02 28.50
CA ALA A 107 26.80 -16.64 28.05
C ALA A 107 26.64 -16.66 26.50
N VAL A 108 27.64 -16.22 25.74
CA VAL A 108 27.64 -16.23 24.28
C VAL A 108 27.47 -17.63 23.69
N LYS A 109 27.94 -18.69 24.36
CA LYS A 109 27.77 -20.08 23.90
C LYS A 109 26.32 -20.53 23.90
N HIS A 110 25.45 -19.88 24.66
CA HIS A 110 24.03 -20.17 24.78
C HIS A 110 23.16 -19.31 23.90
N PHE A 111 23.74 -18.35 23.13
CA PHE A 111 23.01 -17.54 22.19
C PHE A 111 22.59 -18.37 20.96
N ASP A 112 21.35 -18.17 20.56
CA ASP A 112 20.77 -18.82 19.39
C ASP A 112 20.51 -17.80 18.25
N LEU A 113 20.38 -18.29 17.04
CA LEU A 113 19.89 -17.46 15.92
C LEU A 113 18.49 -16.94 16.25
N GLY A 114 18.28 -15.66 16.03
CA GLY A 114 17.05 -14.97 16.38
C GLY A 114 17.09 -14.24 17.71
N ASP A 115 18.02 -14.53 18.61
CA ASP A 115 18.20 -13.77 19.85
C ASP A 115 18.53 -12.31 19.55
N ILE A 116 18.08 -11.40 20.41
CA ILE A 116 18.46 -10.00 20.34
C ILE A 116 19.49 -9.70 21.41
N ILE A 117 20.63 -9.16 20.99
CA ILE A 117 21.76 -8.85 21.87
C ILE A 117 22.12 -7.37 21.83
N ALA A 118 22.69 -6.88 22.89
CA ALA A 118 23.46 -5.65 22.96
C ALA A 118 24.96 -6.00 22.88
N ALA A 119 25.72 -5.20 22.12
CA ALA A 119 27.16 -5.28 22.03
C ALA A 119 27.77 -3.88 22.20
N GLU A 120 28.71 -3.78 23.14
CA GLU A 120 29.50 -2.57 23.34
C GLU A 120 30.95 -2.89 23.07
N GLY A 121 31.66 -2.02 22.40
CA GLY A 121 33.05 -2.24 22.03
C GLY A 121 33.61 -1.18 21.13
N THR A 122 34.69 -1.52 20.45
CA THR A 122 35.40 -0.60 19.56
C THR A 122 35.19 -1.02 18.12
N LEU A 123 34.93 -0.03 17.25
CA LEU A 123 34.78 -0.27 15.83
C LEU A 123 36.10 -0.66 15.19
N ALA A 124 36.10 -1.72 14.40
CA ALA A 124 37.32 -2.24 13.77
C ALA A 124 37.00 -2.80 12.35
N ARG A 125 38.05 -3.13 11.60
CA ARG A 125 37.92 -3.69 10.25
C ARG A 125 38.73 -4.98 10.12
N SER A 126 38.12 -5.99 9.51
CA SER A 126 38.77 -7.28 9.25
C SER A 126 39.82 -7.17 8.15
N GLY A 127 40.71 -8.17 8.05
CA GLY A 127 41.68 -8.25 6.94
C GLY A 127 41.03 -8.40 5.55
N LYS A 128 39.72 -8.74 5.50
CA LYS A 128 38.93 -8.79 4.27
C LYS A 128 38.17 -7.49 3.98
N GLY A 129 38.30 -6.50 4.86
CA GLY A 129 37.63 -5.20 4.71
C GLY A 129 36.25 -5.07 5.39
N ASP A 130 35.74 -6.11 6.06
CA ASP A 130 34.44 -6.04 6.73
C ASP A 130 34.53 -5.19 8.01
N LEU A 131 33.58 -4.29 8.20
CA LEU A 131 33.44 -3.51 9.44
C LEU A 131 32.81 -4.38 10.52
N TYR A 132 33.35 -4.31 11.73
CA TYR A 132 32.81 -5.06 12.87
C TYR A 132 33.01 -4.30 14.20
N VAL A 133 32.25 -4.69 15.21
CA VAL A 133 32.46 -4.25 16.60
C VAL A 133 33.29 -5.29 17.30
N ASP A 134 34.48 -4.91 17.79
CA ASP A 134 35.30 -5.70 18.72
C ASP A 134 34.70 -5.60 20.10
N MET A 135 33.97 -6.63 20.53
CA MET A 135 33.15 -6.59 21.73
C MET A 135 34.01 -6.57 23.00
N GLN A 136 33.73 -5.61 23.85
CA GLN A 136 34.23 -5.49 25.21
C GLN A 136 33.15 -5.86 26.26
N ASN A 137 31.87 -5.72 25.83
CA ASN A 137 30.72 -6.12 26.61
C ASN A 137 29.62 -6.65 25.70
N VAL A 138 28.94 -7.71 26.13
CA VAL A 138 27.79 -8.30 25.40
C VAL A 138 26.73 -8.77 26.40
N ARG A 139 25.48 -8.54 26.05
CA ARG A 139 24.35 -8.93 26.89
C ARG A 139 23.17 -9.41 26.05
N LEU A 140 22.52 -10.49 26.49
CA LEU A 140 21.23 -10.91 25.94
C LEU A 140 20.15 -9.87 26.34
N LEU A 141 19.43 -9.34 25.37
CA LEU A 141 18.29 -8.47 25.61
C LEU A 141 16.96 -9.24 25.49
N THR A 142 16.90 -10.18 24.54
CA THR A 142 15.68 -10.97 24.29
C THR A 142 16.04 -12.35 23.78
N LYS A 143 15.54 -13.39 24.44
CA LYS A 143 15.65 -14.78 23.98
C LYS A 143 14.57 -15.05 22.91
N SER A 144 14.99 -15.50 21.74
CA SER A 144 14.10 -15.99 20.70
C SER A 144 13.74 -17.44 20.97
N LEU A 145 12.48 -17.73 21.23
CA LEU A 145 12.03 -19.09 21.53
C LEU A 145 11.77 -19.93 20.28
N ARG A 146 11.33 -19.29 19.18
CA ARG A 146 11.12 -20.00 17.92
C ARG A 146 12.35 -19.85 17.01
N PRO A 147 12.79 -20.93 16.33
CA PRO A 147 13.83 -20.81 15.33
C PRO A 147 13.37 -19.92 14.18
N LEU A 148 14.31 -19.20 13.57
CA LEU A 148 14.05 -18.54 12.30
C LEU A 148 13.95 -19.59 11.20
N PRO A 149 13.16 -19.36 10.15
CA PRO A 149 13.14 -20.21 8.95
C PRO A 149 14.55 -20.43 8.40
N ASP A 150 14.81 -21.62 7.86
CA ASP A 150 16.12 -21.98 7.33
C ASP A 150 16.53 -21.03 6.21
N LYS A 151 17.82 -20.67 6.18
CA LYS A 151 18.41 -19.74 5.21
C LYS A 151 18.26 -20.20 3.77
N HIS A 152 18.20 -21.52 3.53
CA HIS A 152 18.15 -22.09 2.19
C HIS A 152 16.74 -22.27 1.66
N HIS A 153 15.75 -22.30 2.52
CA HIS A 153 14.35 -22.48 2.14
C HIS A 153 13.49 -21.27 2.48
N GLY A 154 13.92 -20.38 3.40
CA GLY A 154 13.24 -19.14 3.80
C GLY A 154 11.74 -19.35 4.08
N LEU A 155 10.99 -18.28 4.30
CA LEU A 155 9.55 -18.28 4.09
C LEU A 155 9.28 -18.15 2.59
N THR A 156 9.36 -19.26 1.84
CA THR A 156 9.09 -19.29 0.39
C THR A 156 7.60 -19.36 0.09
N ASP A 157 6.81 -19.91 1.00
CA ASP A 157 5.35 -19.92 0.89
C ASP A 157 4.79 -18.51 1.06
N THR A 158 4.26 -17.98 -0.04
CA THR A 158 3.71 -16.62 -0.11
C THR A 158 2.55 -16.42 0.88
N GLU A 159 1.71 -17.43 1.10
CA GLU A 159 0.61 -17.33 2.04
C GLU A 159 1.12 -17.25 3.49
N GLN A 160 2.10 -18.05 3.83
CA GLN A 160 2.72 -18.01 5.17
C GLN A 160 3.44 -16.67 5.41
N ARG A 161 4.08 -16.07 4.39
CA ARG A 161 4.67 -14.72 4.45
C ARG A 161 3.64 -13.67 4.85
N TYR A 162 2.45 -13.73 4.30
CA TYR A 162 1.37 -12.79 4.63
C TYR A 162 0.82 -13.02 6.04
N ARG A 163 0.66 -14.27 6.46
CA ARG A 163 0.14 -14.62 7.79
C ARG A 163 1.15 -14.36 8.91
N GLN A 164 2.42 -14.58 8.65
CA GLN A 164 3.52 -14.36 9.59
C GLN A 164 4.42 -13.19 9.14
N ARG A 165 3.80 -12.07 8.81
CA ARG A 165 4.51 -10.87 8.33
C ARG A 165 5.67 -10.44 9.22
N TYR A 166 5.55 -10.62 10.53
CA TYR A 166 6.63 -10.34 11.48
C TYR A 166 7.86 -11.22 11.27
N VAL A 167 7.70 -12.46 10.82
CA VAL A 167 8.83 -13.34 10.45
C VAL A 167 9.37 -12.93 9.07
N ASP A 168 8.50 -12.69 8.10
CA ASP A 168 8.84 -12.21 6.76
C ASP A 168 9.70 -10.94 6.83
N LEU A 169 9.33 -9.97 7.67
CA LEU A 169 10.12 -8.75 7.94
C LEU A 169 11.49 -9.02 8.58
N ILE A 170 11.65 -10.13 9.34
CA ILE A 170 12.94 -10.49 9.92
C ILE A 170 13.88 -11.05 8.85
N VAL A 171 13.39 -11.93 7.98
CA VAL A 171 14.23 -12.72 7.08
C VAL A 171 14.40 -12.12 5.69
N ASN A 172 13.39 -11.38 5.19
CA ASN A 172 13.37 -10.81 3.84
C ASN A 172 13.60 -9.28 3.87
N GLU A 173 14.73 -8.85 3.32
CA GLU A 173 15.11 -7.43 3.31
C GLU A 173 14.27 -6.62 2.32
N GLU A 174 13.92 -7.21 1.19
CA GLU A 174 13.04 -6.63 0.17
C GLU A 174 11.68 -6.23 0.72
N VAL A 175 11.09 -7.05 1.61
CA VAL A 175 9.81 -6.74 2.25
C VAL A 175 9.91 -5.50 3.12
N ARG A 176 11.01 -5.36 3.88
CA ARG A 176 11.27 -4.13 4.66
C ARG A 176 11.45 -2.92 3.77
N HIS A 177 12.10 -3.09 2.61
CA HIS A 177 12.25 -2.03 1.62
C HIS A 177 10.88 -1.56 1.12
N THR A 178 10.00 -2.46 0.71
CA THR A 178 8.63 -2.16 0.26
C THR A 178 7.88 -1.29 1.28
N PHE A 179 7.90 -1.62 2.56
CA PHE A 179 7.20 -0.83 3.58
C PHE A 179 7.89 0.49 3.93
N ARG A 180 9.21 0.61 3.77
CA ARG A 180 9.91 1.91 3.84
C ARG A 180 9.50 2.81 2.68
N VAL A 181 9.48 2.28 1.46
CA VAL A 181 9.00 2.99 0.27
C VAL A 181 7.56 3.45 0.45
N ARG A 182 6.67 2.58 0.94
CA ARG A 182 5.29 2.97 1.25
C ARG A 182 5.22 4.18 2.19
N SER A 183 6.00 4.19 3.25
CA SER A 183 6.05 5.31 4.19
C SER A 183 6.61 6.58 3.54
N GLN A 184 7.62 6.46 2.68
CA GLN A 184 8.19 7.57 1.93
C GLN A 184 7.19 8.15 0.92
N VAL A 185 6.44 7.31 0.20
CA VAL A 185 5.37 7.72 -0.72
C VAL A 185 4.33 8.58 0.00
N ILE A 186 3.79 8.07 1.13
CA ILE A 186 2.78 8.80 1.91
C ILE A 186 3.35 10.14 2.43
N ALA A 187 4.58 10.14 2.94
CA ALA A 187 5.22 11.37 3.42
C ALA A 187 5.46 12.38 2.29
N HIS A 188 5.82 11.92 1.10
CA HIS A 188 5.99 12.77 -0.07
C HIS A 188 4.68 13.39 -0.54
N ILE A 189 3.61 12.59 -0.65
CA ILE A 189 2.27 13.06 -1.02
C ILE A 189 1.80 14.17 -0.07
N ARG A 190 1.93 13.96 1.24
CA ARG A 190 1.59 14.99 2.24
C ARG A 190 2.35 16.28 2.03
N ARG A 191 3.66 16.19 1.84
CA ARG A 191 4.49 17.37 1.57
C ARG A 191 4.06 18.07 0.28
N PHE A 192 3.90 17.32 -0.81
CA PHE A 192 3.50 17.83 -2.12
C PHE A 192 2.20 18.63 -2.07
N LEU A 193 1.18 18.10 -1.40
CA LEU A 193 -0.12 18.75 -1.27
C LEU A 193 -0.09 19.93 -0.29
N ASN A 194 0.57 19.81 0.85
CA ASN A 194 0.71 20.89 1.83
C ASN A 194 1.46 22.10 1.24
N GLU A 195 2.53 21.87 0.46
CA GLU A 195 3.27 22.95 -0.22
C GLU A 195 2.44 23.66 -1.28
N ARG A 196 1.37 23.02 -1.78
CA ARG A 196 0.38 23.62 -2.72
C ARG A 196 -0.85 24.18 -2.03
N GLY A 197 -0.83 24.28 -0.70
CA GLY A 197 -1.86 24.90 0.11
C GLY A 197 -3.08 24.03 0.41
N PHE A 198 -2.99 22.72 0.21
CA PHE A 198 -4.05 21.81 0.64
C PHE A 198 -3.98 21.57 2.16
N LEU A 199 -5.14 21.52 2.79
CA LEU A 199 -5.31 21.20 4.21
C LEU A 199 -5.59 19.69 4.36
N GLU A 200 -4.77 18.98 5.13
CA GLU A 200 -5.07 17.59 5.51
C GLU A 200 -6.17 17.58 6.57
N VAL A 201 -7.22 16.80 6.32
CA VAL A 201 -8.39 16.68 7.20
C VAL A 201 -8.70 15.21 7.49
N GLU A 202 -9.52 14.97 8.51
CA GLU A 202 -10.09 13.67 8.82
C GLU A 202 -11.61 13.77 8.82
N THR A 203 -12.26 12.83 8.11
CA THR A 203 -13.71 12.72 8.04
C THR A 203 -14.17 11.39 8.63
N PRO A 204 -15.46 11.20 8.96
CA PRO A 204 -15.91 9.98 9.63
C PRO A 204 -15.66 8.71 8.84
N MET A 205 -15.06 7.70 9.48
CA MET A 205 -15.01 6.32 8.97
C MET A 205 -16.31 5.55 9.21
N LEU A 206 -17.03 5.87 10.29
CA LEU A 206 -18.36 5.34 10.58
C LEU A 206 -19.39 6.34 10.10
N GLN A 207 -20.22 5.93 9.17
CA GLN A 207 -21.19 6.77 8.49
C GLN A 207 -22.61 6.24 8.70
N THR A 208 -23.59 7.12 8.75
CA THR A 208 -25.01 6.73 8.80
C THR A 208 -25.57 6.42 7.42
N ILE A 209 -25.01 7.02 6.38
CA ILE A 209 -25.34 6.81 4.97
C ILE A 209 -24.02 6.59 4.22
N PRO A 210 -23.78 5.42 3.63
CA PRO A 210 -22.61 5.21 2.80
C PRO A 210 -22.80 5.87 1.43
N GLY A 211 -21.76 6.50 0.90
CA GLY A 211 -21.80 7.16 -0.40
C GLY A 211 -20.41 7.56 -0.90
N GLY A 212 -20.35 8.20 -2.07
CA GLY A 212 -19.11 8.64 -2.70
C GLY A 212 -18.44 7.60 -3.59
N ALA A 213 -18.99 6.39 -3.72
CA ALA A 213 -18.53 5.34 -4.63
C ALA A 213 -19.65 4.35 -4.92
N ALA A 214 -19.54 3.57 -5.98
CA ALA A 214 -20.34 2.38 -6.22
C ALA A 214 -19.63 1.19 -5.59
N ALA A 215 -20.07 0.74 -4.41
CA ALA A 215 -19.47 -0.37 -3.69
C ALA A 215 -20.39 -0.86 -2.56
N LYS A 216 -20.29 -2.14 -2.21
CA LYS A 216 -21.04 -2.71 -1.08
C LYS A 216 -20.36 -2.35 0.24
N PRO A 217 -21.07 -1.69 1.20
CA PRO A 217 -20.50 -1.32 2.49
C PRO A 217 -20.44 -2.51 3.46
N PHE A 218 -19.56 -2.40 4.48
CA PHE A 218 -19.68 -3.18 5.71
C PHE A 218 -20.67 -2.51 6.65
N GLU A 219 -21.56 -3.28 7.24
CA GLU A 219 -22.57 -2.81 8.18
C GLU A 219 -22.17 -3.12 9.62
N THR A 220 -22.51 -2.24 10.54
CA THR A 220 -22.32 -2.40 11.98
C THR A 220 -23.47 -1.76 12.75
N HIS A 221 -23.48 -1.91 14.07
CA HIS A 221 -24.53 -1.37 14.94
C HIS A 221 -23.92 -0.57 16.10
N HIS A 222 -24.39 0.66 16.29
CA HIS A 222 -24.02 1.51 17.44
C HIS A 222 -24.94 1.20 18.63
N ASN A 223 -24.48 0.39 19.58
CA ASN A 223 -25.30 -0.12 20.66
C ASN A 223 -25.93 0.98 21.54
N ALA A 224 -25.19 2.03 21.87
CA ALA A 224 -25.68 3.07 22.76
C ALA A 224 -26.74 3.99 22.11
N LEU A 225 -26.71 4.14 20.78
CA LEU A 225 -27.66 4.94 20.02
C LEU A 225 -28.73 4.08 19.35
N ASP A 226 -28.62 2.76 19.45
CA ASP A 226 -29.50 1.77 18.80
C ASP A 226 -29.74 2.08 17.32
N MET A 227 -28.63 2.27 16.57
CA MET A 227 -28.70 2.63 15.16
C MET A 227 -27.71 1.84 14.30
N ALA A 228 -28.12 1.51 13.09
CA ALA A 228 -27.25 0.93 12.06
C ALA A 228 -26.24 1.98 11.58
N MET A 229 -25.02 1.55 11.36
CA MET A 229 -23.95 2.36 10.80
C MET A 229 -23.18 1.56 9.76
N PHE A 230 -22.41 2.25 8.93
CA PHE A 230 -21.62 1.67 7.86
C PHE A 230 -20.16 2.09 7.97
N LEU A 231 -19.25 1.19 7.68
CA LEU A 231 -17.87 1.60 7.39
C LEU A 231 -17.84 2.27 6.03
N ARG A 232 -17.20 3.45 5.93
CA ARG A 232 -17.21 4.27 4.72
C ARG A 232 -16.61 3.54 3.51
N ILE A 233 -17.22 3.72 2.36
CA ILE A 233 -16.71 3.27 1.07
C ILE A 233 -15.83 4.33 0.40
N ALA A 234 -16.04 5.62 0.73
CA ALA A 234 -15.28 6.80 0.31
C ALA A 234 -15.51 7.97 1.29
N PRO A 235 -14.57 8.92 1.43
CA PRO A 235 -14.76 10.17 2.19
C PRO A 235 -15.39 11.28 1.37
N GLU A 236 -15.63 11.12 0.08
CA GLU A 236 -16.00 12.11 -0.93
C GLU A 236 -17.09 13.09 -0.47
N LEU A 237 -18.26 12.59 -0.06
CA LEU A 237 -19.38 13.46 0.29
C LEU A 237 -19.11 14.35 1.51
N TYR A 238 -18.24 13.90 2.42
CA TYR A 238 -17.81 14.70 3.55
C TYR A 238 -16.77 15.75 3.16
N LEU A 239 -15.82 15.40 2.27
CA LEU A 239 -14.81 16.34 1.77
C LEU A 239 -15.47 17.47 0.95
N LYS A 240 -16.47 17.16 0.13
CA LYS A 240 -17.27 18.15 -0.58
C LYS A 240 -18.03 19.09 0.36
N ARG A 241 -18.58 18.59 1.48
CA ARG A 241 -19.19 19.44 2.53
C ARG A 241 -18.19 20.43 3.12
N LEU A 242 -16.91 20.06 3.24
CA LEU A 242 -15.84 20.98 3.67
C LEU A 242 -15.54 22.06 2.63
N VAL A 243 -15.60 21.72 1.33
CA VAL A 243 -15.49 22.70 0.24
C VAL A 243 -16.67 23.68 0.26
N VAL A 244 -17.89 23.21 0.46
CA VAL A 244 -19.07 24.07 0.69
C VAL A 244 -18.84 24.98 1.91
N GLY A 245 -18.20 24.46 2.96
CA GLY A 245 -17.84 25.20 4.17
C GLY A 245 -16.74 26.24 4.00
N GLY A 246 -16.12 26.34 2.81
CA GLY A 246 -15.11 27.34 2.47
C GLY A 246 -13.66 26.85 2.58
N PHE A 247 -13.41 25.56 2.77
CA PHE A 247 -12.07 24.98 2.62
C PHE A 247 -11.79 24.70 1.14
N GLU A 248 -11.15 25.65 0.47
CA GLU A 248 -10.96 25.60 -0.98
C GLU A 248 -10.04 24.48 -1.47
N LYS A 249 -9.13 23.97 -0.62
CA LYS A 249 -8.22 22.87 -0.92
C LYS A 249 -8.12 21.94 0.27
N VAL A 250 -8.62 20.73 0.13
CA VAL A 250 -8.60 19.72 1.20
C VAL A 250 -8.11 18.38 0.66
N PHE A 251 -7.49 17.59 1.53
CA PHE A 251 -7.18 16.20 1.24
C PHE A 251 -7.25 15.32 2.48
N GLU A 252 -7.48 14.04 2.25
CA GLU A 252 -7.45 13.01 3.28
C GLU A 252 -6.71 11.78 2.75
N ILE A 253 -5.76 11.24 3.54
CA ILE A 253 -5.13 9.94 3.30
C ILE A 253 -5.61 9.00 4.39
N ASN A 254 -6.51 8.07 4.07
CA ASN A 254 -7.10 7.21 5.08
C ASN A 254 -7.65 5.90 4.49
N ARG A 255 -8.26 5.08 5.36
CA ARG A 255 -8.84 3.80 5.00
C ARG A 255 -10.25 3.93 4.45
N ASN A 256 -10.52 3.17 3.39
CA ASN A 256 -11.86 2.88 2.89
C ASN A 256 -12.11 1.38 2.97
N PHE A 257 -13.39 1.00 3.02
CA PHE A 257 -13.84 -0.37 3.26
C PHE A 257 -14.87 -0.75 2.22
N ARG A 258 -14.63 -1.83 1.49
CA ARG A 258 -15.57 -2.37 0.50
C ARG A 258 -15.78 -3.84 0.76
N ASN A 259 -17.02 -4.26 0.95
CA ASN A 259 -17.41 -5.64 1.26
C ASN A 259 -17.48 -6.48 -0.01
N GLU A 260 -16.33 -6.62 -0.65
CA GLU A 260 -16.14 -7.29 -1.92
C GLU A 260 -15.16 -8.47 -1.80
N GLY A 261 -14.92 -9.16 -2.91
CA GLY A 261 -14.01 -10.29 -2.96
C GLY A 261 -12.53 -9.91 -2.76
N VAL A 262 -11.75 -10.84 -2.20
CA VAL A 262 -10.30 -10.69 -2.02
C VAL A 262 -9.57 -11.24 -3.24
N SER A 263 -8.69 -10.42 -3.85
CA SER A 263 -7.89 -10.82 -5.02
C SER A 263 -6.44 -10.31 -4.91
N THR A 264 -5.65 -10.48 -5.94
CA THR A 264 -4.32 -9.85 -6.04
C THR A 264 -4.39 -8.32 -6.21
N ARG A 265 -5.56 -7.79 -6.57
CA ARG A 265 -5.79 -6.36 -6.82
C ARG A 265 -6.70 -5.70 -5.79
N HIS A 266 -7.46 -6.48 -4.99
CA HIS A 266 -8.47 -5.99 -4.06
C HIS A 266 -8.27 -6.56 -2.66
N ASN A 267 -8.35 -5.68 -1.67
CA ASN A 267 -8.40 -6.00 -0.25
C ASN A 267 -9.60 -5.24 0.35
N PRO A 268 -10.41 -5.85 1.21
CA PRO A 268 -11.62 -5.21 1.75
C PRO A 268 -11.37 -3.90 2.48
N GLU A 269 -10.17 -3.72 3.00
CA GLU A 269 -9.67 -2.51 3.63
C GLU A 269 -8.42 -2.04 2.89
N PHE A 270 -8.43 -0.81 2.39
CA PHE A 270 -7.34 -0.26 1.57
C PHE A 270 -7.15 1.23 1.84
N THR A 271 -6.01 1.77 1.43
CA THR A 271 -5.67 3.19 1.62
C THR A 271 -5.90 3.97 0.34
N MET A 272 -6.67 5.05 0.47
CA MET A 272 -6.87 6.05 -0.59
C MET A 272 -6.31 7.41 -0.14
N LEU A 273 -5.82 8.17 -1.12
CA LEU A 273 -5.78 9.61 -1.08
C LEU A 273 -7.01 10.13 -1.78
N GLU A 274 -7.76 11.06 -1.17
CA GLU A 274 -8.72 11.89 -1.88
C GLU A 274 -8.41 13.35 -1.62
N PHE A 275 -8.49 14.19 -2.66
CA PHE A 275 -8.29 15.63 -2.55
C PHE A 275 -9.27 16.38 -3.45
N TYR A 276 -9.62 17.59 -3.02
CA TYR A 276 -10.58 18.47 -3.68
C TYR A 276 -10.01 19.87 -3.74
N GLN A 277 -10.16 20.52 -4.90
CA GLN A 277 -9.69 21.87 -5.14
C GLN A 277 -10.81 22.71 -5.77
N ALA A 278 -11.22 23.78 -5.08
CA ALA A 278 -12.14 24.77 -5.63
C ALA A 278 -11.46 25.58 -6.75
N TYR A 279 -12.27 26.03 -7.71
CA TYR A 279 -11.86 26.84 -8.87
C TYR A 279 -10.85 26.11 -9.77
N ALA A 280 -10.97 24.79 -9.85
CA ALA A 280 -10.23 23.91 -10.73
C ALA A 280 -11.17 22.97 -11.49
N ASP A 281 -10.72 22.42 -12.60
CA ASP A 281 -11.40 21.39 -13.36
C ASP A 281 -10.61 20.07 -13.40
N TYR A 282 -11.17 19.03 -14.02
CA TYR A 282 -10.53 17.72 -14.13
C TYR A 282 -9.20 17.74 -14.89
N ARG A 283 -8.95 18.75 -15.75
CA ARG A 283 -7.69 18.91 -16.50
C ARG A 283 -6.58 19.40 -15.58
N ASP A 284 -6.90 20.29 -14.64
CA ASP A 284 -5.96 20.72 -13.59
C ASP A 284 -5.52 19.52 -12.74
N ASN A 285 -6.45 18.59 -12.42
CA ASN A 285 -6.12 17.38 -11.69
C ASN A 285 -5.25 16.42 -12.53
N MET A 286 -5.47 16.28 -13.84
CA MET A 286 -4.56 15.50 -14.71
C MET A 286 -3.13 16.03 -14.63
N ASP A 287 -2.94 17.35 -14.74
CA ASP A 287 -1.63 17.99 -14.69
C ASP A 287 -0.97 17.82 -13.30
N LEU A 288 -1.75 18.01 -12.23
CA LEU A 288 -1.28 17.83 -10.85
C LEU A 288 -0.85 16.39 -10.56
N THR A 289 -1.64 15.42 -11.04
CA THR A 289 -1.36 13.99 -10.87
C THR A 289 -0.14 13.55 -11.64
N GLU A 290 0.03 14.01 -12.88
CA GLU A 290 1.23 13.75 -13.68
C GLU A 290 2.48 14.31 -13.00
N GLU A 291 2.42 15.54 -12.44
CA GLU A 291 3.51 16.15 -11.67
C GLU A 291 3.83 15.32 -10.41
N LEU A 292 2.80 14.95 -9.63
CA LEU A 292 2.95 14.13 -8.41
C LEU A 292 3.62 12.79 -8.70
N PHE A 293 3.19 12.08 -9.74
CA PHE A 293 3.75 10.76 -10.07
C PHE A 293 5.20 10.86 -10.53
N ARG A 294 5.54 11.89 -11.30
CA ARG A 294 6.92 12.18 -11.72
C ARG A 294 7.82 12.48 -10.52
N GLU A 295 7.37 13.35 -9.60
CA GLU A 295 8.13 13.69 -8.41
C GLU A 295 8.29 12.49 -7.47
N LEU A 296 7.25 11.67 -7.30
CA LEU A 296 7.31 10.44 -6.50
C LEU A 296 8.34 9.45 -7.04
N ALA A 297 8.32 9.19 -8.34
CA ALA A 297 9.28 8.28 -8.98
C ALA A 297 10.73 8.76 -8.77
N LEU A 298 11.00 10.05 -8.95
CA LEU A 298 12.31 10.64 -8.68
C LEU A 298 12.70 10.53 -7.21
N ALA A 299 11.79 10.82 -6.29
CA ALA A 299 12.08 10.81 -4.86
C ALA A 299 12.34 9.40 -4.30
N VAL A 300 11.66 8.39 -4.85
CA VAL A 300 11.69 7.01 -4.35
C VAL A 300 12.69 6.14 -5.10
N LEU A 301 12.73 6.26 -6.43
CA LEU A 301 13.54 5.42 -7.31
C LEU A 301 14.81 6.13 -7.82
N GLY A 302 14.85 7.47 -7.74
CA GLY A 302 15.90 8.28 -8.36
C GLY A 302 15.81 8.36 -9.90
N SER A 303 14.69 7.89 -10.47
CA SER A 303 14.41 7.83 -11.91
C SER A 303 12.93 8.01 -12.16
N THR A 304 12.56 8.55 -13.33
CA THR A 304 11.17 8.56 -13.82
C THR A 304 10.79 7.30 -14.58
N ASP A 305 11.76 6.43 -14.86
CA ASP A 305 11.52 5.09 -15.39
C ASP A 305 11.22 4.15 -14.23
N VAL A 306 10.01 3.61 -14.22
CA VAL A 306 9.48 2.75 -13.16
C VAL A 306 9.45 1.30 -13.64
N PRO A 307 10.40 0.45 -13.22
CA PRO A 307 10.41 -0.96 -13.60
C PRO A 307 9.30 -1.74 -12.90
N TYR A 308 8.55 -2.54 -13.66
CA TYR A 308 7.48 -3.38 -13.13
C TYR A 308 7.38 -4.71 -13.91
N GLY A 309 7.78 -5.81 -13.27
CA GLY A 309 7.90 -7.10 -13.94
C GLY A 309 8.91 -7.04 -15.08
N ASP A 310 8.45 -7.35 -16.27
CA ASP A 310 9.20 -7.27 -17.52
C ASP A 310 9.02 -5.95 -18.29
N LYS A 311 8.27 -4.99 -17.70
CA LYS A 311 7.91 -3.70 -18.30
C LYS A 311 8.61 -2.53 -17.59
N VAL A 312 8.64 -1.39 -18.28
CA VAL A 312 9.05 -0.10 -17.72
C VAL A 312 7.97 0.93 -18.02
N PHE A 313 7.50 1.63 -17.00
CA PHE A 313 6.56 2.74 -17.16
C PHE A 313 7.32 4.07 -17.12
N HIS A 314 7.06 4.94 -18.10
CA HIS A 314 7.79 6.20 -18.32
C HIS A 314 7.01 7.38 -17.73
N PHE A 315 7.25 7.71 -16.47
CA PHE A 315 6.59 8.85 -15.79
C PHE A 315 7.22 10.20 -16.16
N GLY A 316 8.36 10.19 -16.84
CA GLY A 316 9.01 11.41 -17.36
C GLY A 316 8.39 11.95 -18.64
N GLU A 317 7.62 11.12 -19.37
CA GLU A 317 6.93 11.50 -20.59
C GLU A 317 5.51 12.00 -20.28
N PRO A 318 4.90 12.84 -21.15
CA PRO A 318 3.51 13.22 -20.99
C PRO A 318 2.58 11.99 -21.01
N PHE A 319 1.65 11.92 -20.08
CA PHE A 319 0.67 10.84 -20.03
C PHE A 319 -0.33 10.99 -21.20
N VAL A 320 -0.67 9.87 -21.83
CA VAL A 320 -1.59 9.87 -22.97
C VAL A 320 -3.00 10.22 -22.48
N ARG A 321 -3.69 11.09 -23.23
CA ARG A 321 -5.08 11.51 -22.94
C ARG A 321 -5.99 11.05 -24.09
N LEU A 322 -6.99 10.23 -23.81
CA LEU A 322 -7.94 9.67 -24.76
C LEU A 322 -9.33 9.60 -24.14
N SER A 323 -10.38 9.83 -24.93
CA SER A 323 -11.74 9.55 -24.48
C SER A 323 -12.01 8.03 -24.41
N VAL A 324 -13.02 7.61 -23.63
CA VAL A 324 -13.52 6.23 -23.64
C VAL A 324 -13.83 5.83 -25.09
N TYR A 325 -14.55 6.68 -25.80
CA TYR A 325 -14.98 6.44 -27.19
C TYR A 325 -13.79 6.26 -28.14
N ASP A 326 -12.86 7.23 -28.16
CA ASP A 326 -11.68 7.17 -29.03
C ASP A 326 -10.76 6.00 -28.71
N SER A 327 -10.65 5.64 -27.42
CA SER A 327 -9.85 4.51 -26.98
C SER A 327 -10.37 3.18 -27.53
N ILE A 328 -11.70 2.99 -27.54
CA ILE A 328 -12.32 1.79 -28.12
C ILE A 328 -11.96 1.69 -29.61
N LEU A 329 -12.17 2.77 -30.37
CA LEU A 329 -11.86 2.80 -31.80
C LEU A 329 -10.38 2.59 -32.10
N LYS A 330 -9.49 3.22 -31.30
CA LYS A 330 -8.03 3.11 -31.47
C LYS A 330 -7.52 1.70 -31.28
N TYR A 331 -7.99 1.03 -30.24
CA TYR A 331 -7.48 -0.30 -29.84
C TYR A 331 -8.25 -1.47 -30.47
N ASN A 332 -9.37 -1.18 -31.19
CA ASN A 332 -10.20 -2.20 -31.84
C ASN A 332 -10.63 -1.69 -33.25
N PRO A 333 -9.74 -1.73 -34.24
CA PRO A 333 -10.01 -1.16 -35.59
C PRO A 333 -11.16 -1.81 -36.33
N ASP A 334 -11.65 -2.96 -35.88
CA ASP A 334 -12.83 -3.63 -36.47
C ASP A 334 -14.15 -3.06 -35.94
N ILE A 335 -14.14 -2.21 -34.91
CA ILE A 335 -15.32 -1.53 -34.36
C ILE A 335 -15.38 -0.13 -34.97
N THR A 336 -16.56 0.21 -35.54
CA THR A 336 -16.78 1.51 -36.19
C THR A 336 -17.56 2.46 -35.25
N GLU A 337 -17.51 3.77 -35.55
CA GLU A 337 -18.36 4.77 -34.90
C GLU A 337 -19.87 4.41 -35.02
N ALA A 338 -20.29 3.91 -36.17
CA ALA A 338 -21.69 3.48 -36.39
C ALA A 338 -22.07 2.29 -35.50
N ASP A 339 -21.14 1.47 -35.08
CA ASP A 339 -21.39 0.36 -34.18
C ASP A 339 -21.48 0.82 -32.73
N LEU A 340 -20.64 1.78 -32.32
CA LEU A 340 -20.65 2.35 -30.97
C LEU A 340 -21.82 3.30 -30.69
N ASN A 341 -22.40 3.88 -31.73
CA ASN A 341 -23.55 4.78 -31.64
C ASN A 341 -24.91 4.09 -31.78
N ASP A 342 -24.92 2.79 -32.02
CA ASP A 342 -26.13 1.96 -32.11
C ASP A 342 -26.22 1.04 -30.87
N VAL A 343 -27.29 1.17 -30.08
CA VAL A 343 -27.44 0.47 -28.82
C VAL A 343 -27.49 -1.05 -28.97
N ASP A 344 -28.08 -1.56 -30.07
CA ASP A 344 -28.21 -3.01 -30.31
C ASP A 344 -26.86 -3.61 -30.75
N LYS A 345 -26.12 -2.87 -31.59
CA LYS A 345 -24.77 -3.26 -32.00
C LYS A 345 -23.78 -3.18 -30.84
N ALA A 346 -23.79 -2.09 -30.07
CA ALA A 346 -22.95 -1.95 -28.87
C ALA A 346 -23.23 -3.08 -27.88
N ARG A 347 -24.50 -3.43 -27.68
CA ARG A 347 -24.88 -4.57 -26.81
C ARG A 347 -24.36 -5.92 -27.35
N ALA A 348 -24.41 -6.12 -28.65
CA ALA A 348 -23.87 -7.32 -29.28
C ALA A 348 -22.33 -7.39 -29.14
N ILE A 349 -21.62 -6.27 -29.28
CA ILE A 349 -20.16 -6.17 -29.08
C ILE A 349 -19.80 -6.45 -27.62
N ALA A 350 -20.47 -5.80 -26.65
CA ALA A 350 -20.22 -6.01 -25.22
C ALA A 350 -20.40 -7.49 -24.83
N LYS A 351 -21.49 -8.13 -25.29
CA LYS A 351 -21.71 -9.58 -25.06
C LYS A 351 -20.62 -10.44 -25.67
N LYS A 352 -20.21 -10.14 -26.91
CA LYS A 352 -19.14 -10.86 -27.62
C LYS A 352 -17.79 -10.70 -26.94
N ALA A 353 -17.54 -9.53 -26.33
CA ALA A 353 -16.34 -9.22 -25.55
C ALA A 353 -16.26 -9.98 -24.21
N GLY A 354 -17.40 -10.46 -23.70
CA GLY A 354 -17.46 -11.20 -22.43
C GLY A 354 -18.19 -10.47 -21.30
N ALA A 355 -18.68 -9.25 -21.56
CA ALA A 355 -19.38 -8.46 -20.56
C ALA A 355 -20.72 -9.10 -20.14
N LYS A 356 -21.04 -8.99 -18.85
CA LYS A 356 -22.32 -9.44 -18.29
C LYS A 356 -23.43 -8.41 -18.58
N VAL A 357 -24.06 -8.53 -19.72
CA VAL A 357 -25.13 -7.62 -20.16
C VAL A 357 -26.49 -8.14 -19.72
N LEU A 358 -27.26 -7.35 -18.96
CA LEU A 358 -28.59 -7.70 -18.44
C LEU A 358 -29.71 -7.41 -19.44
N GLY A 359 -29.51 -6.47 -20.39
CA GLY A 359 -30.41 -6.18 -21.50
C GLY A 359 -31.18 -4.86 -21.40
N HIS A 360 -31.04 -4.13 -20.33
CA HIS A 360 -31.66 -2.81 -20.09
C HIS A 360 -30.64 -1.65 -20.06
N GLU A 361 -29.36 -1.95 -20.25
CA GLU A 361 -28.30 -0.96 -20.22
C GLU A 361 -28.47 0.07 -21.34
N GLY A 362 -28.24 1.35 -20.99
CA GLY A 362 -28.13 2.44 -21.94
C GLY A 362 -26.87 2.39 -22.79
N LEU A 363 -26.80 3.22 -23.83
CA LEU A 363 -25.67 3.24 -24.76
C LEU A 363 -24.34 3.54 -24.07
N GLY A 364 -24.33 4.51 -23.16
CA GLY A 364 -23.14 4.90 -22.42
C GLY A 364 -22.59 3.76 -21.55
N LYS A 365 -23.45 3.07 -20.80
CA LYS A 365 -23.05 1.92 -20.00
C LYS A 365 -22.47 0.79 -20.85
N LEU A 366 -23.05 0.53 -22.02
CA LEU A 366 -22.52 -0.46 -22.98
C LEU A 366 -21.14 -0.07 -23.52
N GLN A 367 -20.90 1.21 -23.81
CA GLN A 367 -19.60 1.71 -24.26
C GLN A 367 -18.53 1.49 -23.17
N VAL A 368 -18.85 1.77 -21.90
CA VAL A 368 -17.92 1.50 -20.78
C VAL A 368 -17.66 0.00 -20.64
N MET A 369 -18.66 -0.85 -20.71
CA MET A 369 -18.47 -2.31 -20.68
C MET A 369 -17.57 -2.80 -21.83
N ILE A 370 -17.69 -2.24 -23.02
CA ILE A 370 -16.80 -2.54 -24.16
C ILE A 370 -15.37 -2.08 -23.86
N PHE A 371 -15.21 -0.89 -23.29
CA PHE A 371 -13.91 -0.35 -22.90
C PHE A 371 -13.22 -1.27 -21.86
N GLU A 372 -13.90 -1.64 -20.79
CA GLU A 372 -13.39 -2.50 -19.74
C GLU A 372 -12.88 -3.85 -20.27
N GLU A 373 -13.65 -4.48 -21.16
CA GLU A 373 -13.30 -5.80 -21.70
C GLU A 373 -12.23 -5.75 -22.79
N LEU A 374 -12.24 -4.72 -23.66
CA LEU A 374 -11.43 -4.72 -24.88
C LEU A 374 -10.25 -3.73 -24.88
N VAL A 375 -10.21 -2.77 -23.95
CA VAL A 375 -9.23 -1.68 -23.97
C VAL A 375 -8.37 -1.65 -22.71
N GLU A 376 -8.97 -1.75 -21.53
CA GLU A 376 -8.29 -1.53 -20.24
C GLU A 376 -6.96 -2.30 -20.14
N SER A 377 -6.97 -3.59 -20.45
CA SER A 377 -5.79 -4.46 -20.38
C SER A 377 -4.67 -4.09 -21.38
N LYS A 378 -4.97 -3.24 -22.38
CA LYS A 378 -4.01 -2.78 -23.40
C LYS A 378 -3.34 -1.44 -23.04
N LEU A 379 -3.79 -0.77 -21.97
CA LEU A 379 -3.27 0.50 -21.51
C LEU A 379 -1.98 0.28 -20.69
N GLU A 380 -0.87 0.02 -21.37
CA GLU A 380 0.39 -0.29 -20.71
C GLU A 380 1.05 0.93 -20.09
N GLN A 381 1.33 1.97 -20.88
CA GLN A 381 1.89 3.23 -20.41
C GLN A 381 0.81 4.08 -19.71
N PRO A 382 1.17 5.11 -18.94
CA PRO A 382 0.19 5.97 -18.29
C PRO A 382 -0.80 6.60 -19.28
N HIS A 383 -2.10 6.32 -19.08
CA HIS A 383 -3.20 6.85 -19.88
C HIS A 383 -4.26 7.46 -18.99
N PHE A 384 -4.59 8.71 -19.21
CA PHE A 384 -5.82 9.31 -18.74
C PHE A 384 -6.93 8.98 -19.75
N ILE A 385 -7.91 8.21 -19.34
CA ILE A 385 -9.12 7.94 -20.12
C ILE A 385 -10.19 8.91 -19.66
N THR A 386 -10.69 9.72 -20.59
CA THR A 386 -11.59 10.85 -20.30
C THR A 386 -12.99 10.62 -20.87
N GLU A 387 -13.90 11.56 -20.61
CA GLU A 387 -15.25 11.61 -21.22
C GLU A 387 -16.06 10.34 -20.94
N TYR A 388 -16.11 9.93 -19.67
CA TYR A 388 -16.99 8.86 -19.25
C TYR A 388 -18.46 9.25 -19.45
N PRO A 389 -19.32 8.34 -19.93
CA PRO A 389 -20.75 8.59 -20.04
C PRO A 389 -21.38 9.03 -18.72
N PHE A 390 -22.32 9.98 -18.78
CA PHE A 390 -22.98 10.49 -17.58
C PHE A 390 -23.78 9.41 -16.84
N GLU A 391 -24.28 8.40 -17.53
CA GLU A 391 -25.02 7.27 -16.97
C GLU A 391 -24.23 6.50 -15.89
N VAL A 392 -22.91 6.46 -16.01
CA VAL A 392 -22.01 5.76 -15.08
C VAL A 392 -21.22 6.72 -14.18
N SER A 393 -21.60 7.99 -14.12
CA SER A 393 -20.84 9.03 -13.39
C SER A 393 -21.78 9.92 -12.55
N PRO A 394 -22.42 9.36 -11.49
CA PRO A 394 -23.51 10.04 -10.78
C PRO A 394 -23.07 11.28 -9.97
N LEU A 395 -21.78 11.46 -9.72
CA LEU A 395 -21.23 12.58 -8.93
C LEU A 395 -20.42 13.59 -9.77
N ALA A 396 -20.22 13.27 -11.06
CA ALA A 396 -19.44 14.09 -11.96
C ALA A 396 -20.32 15.08 -12.74
N ARG A 397 -19.77 16.28 -12.99
CA ARG A 397 -20.41 17.30 -13.81
C ARG A 397 -20.49 16.86 -15.26
N ARG A 398 -21.61 17.12 -15.92
CA ARG A 398 -21.73 16.93 -17.39
C ARG A 398 -20.81 17.88 -18.12
N ASN A 399 -20.29 17.45 -19.27
CA ASN A 399 -19.54 18.29 -20.16
C ASN A 399 -20.47 19.31 -20.84
N ASP A 400 -20.05 20.58 -20.94
CA ASP A 400 -20.88 21.65 -21.52
C ASP A 400 -21.10 21.51 -23.04
N ASP A 401 -20.11 20.96 -23.74
CA ASP A 401 -20.16 20.80 -25.19
C ASP A 401 -20.86 19.49 -25.62
N ASN A 402 -20.73 18.44 -24.78
CA ASN A 402 -21.34 17.12 -25.00
C ASN A 402 -22.01 16.59 -23.72
N PRO A 403 -23.30 16.88 -23.52
CA PRO A 403 -23.99 16.50 -22.27
C PRO A 403 -24.19 14.98 -22.07
N ASN A 404 -23.81 14.14 -23.04
CA ASN A 404 -23.86 12.68 -22.92
C ASN A 404 -22.64 12.12 -22.14
N VAL A 405 -21.59 12.93 -21.94
CA VAL A 405 -20.40 12.57 -21.19
C VAL A 405 -20.17 13.53 -20.03
N THR A 406 -19.27 13.16 -19.14
CA THR A 406 -18.88 13.95 -17.98
C THR A 406 -17.44 14.41 -18.09
N ASP A 407 -17.09 15.49 -17.40
CA ASP A 407 -15.73 15.98 -17.19
C ASP A 407 -15.01 15.09 -16.16
N ARG A 408 -14.71 13.85 -16.56
CA ARG A 408 -14.13 12.78 -15.71
C ARG A 408 -12.96 12.14 -16.42
N PHE A 409 -11.98 11.70 -15.64
CA PHE A 409 -10.97 10.76 -16.11
C PHE A 409 -10.73 9.63 -15.12
N GLU A 410 -10.22 8.53 -15.64
CA GLU A 410 -9.51 7.51 -14.86
C GLU A 410 -8.08 7.38 -15.39
N LEU A 411 -7.10 7.24 -14.48
CA LEU A 411 -5.70 7.00 -14.83
C LEU A 411 -5.42 5.51 -14.81
N PHE A 412 -5.00 4.98 -15.95
CA PHE A 412 -4.56 3.59 -16.10
C PHE A 412 -3.05 3.50 -16.30
N ILE A 413 -2.42 2.55 -15.59
CA ILE A 413 -1.02 2.20 -15.74
C ILE A 413 -0.88 0.67 -15.66
N GLY A 414 -0.31 0.06 -16.70
CA GLY A 414 -0.16 -1.39 -16.76
C GLY A 414 -1.48 -2.16 -16.76
N GLY A 415 -2.52 -1.61 -17.41
CA GLY A 415 -3.87 -2.17 -17.46
C GLY A 415 -4.57 -2.18 -16.11
N ARG A 416 -4.30 -1.18 -15.26
CA ARG A 416 -4.91 -1.04 -13.93
C ARG A 416 -5.28 0.40 -13.68
N GLU A 417 -6.49 0.64 -13.23
CA GLU A 417 -6.93 1.93 -12.68
C GLU A 417 -6.11 2.26 -11.43
N ILE A 418 -5.51 3.45 -11.42
CA ILE A 418 -4.71 3.97 -10.30
C ILE A 418 -5.39 5.16 -9.63
N ALA A 419 -6.07 6.00 -10.43
CA ALA A 419 -6.79 7.18 -9.97
C ALA A 419 -8.09 7.38 -10.75
N ASN A 420 -9.06 8.07 -10.12
CA ASN A 420 -10.32 8.50 -10.69
C ASN A 420 -10.60 9.92 -10.24
N ALA A 421 -10.94 10.80 -11.18
CA ALA A 421 -11.17 12.21 -10.91
C ALA A 421 -12.20 12.82 -11.84
N TYR A 422 -12.83 13.89 -11.37
CA TYR A 422 -13.79 14.64 -12.20
C TYR A 422 -13.96 16.08 -11.71
N SER A 423 -14.49 16.92 -12.62
CA SER A 423 -15.13 18.16 -12.21
C SER A 423 -16.41 17.80 -11.45
N GLU A 424 -16.57 18.32 -10.27
CA GLU A 424 -17.62 17.94 -9.34
C GLU A 424 -18.99 18.49 -9.79
N LEU A 425 -20.01 17.64 -9.66
CA LEU A 425 -21.39 18.11 -9.82
C LEU A 425 -21.74 19.00 -8.64
N ASN A 426 -22.01 20.27 -8.92
CA ASN A 426 -22.37 21.27 -7.93
C ASN A 426 -23.79 21.84 -8.09
N ASP A 427 -24.57 21.30 -9.04
CA ASP A 427 -26.00 21.55 -9.19
C ASP A 427 -26.78 20.62 -8.24
N ALA A 428 -27.42 21.21 -7.21
CA ALA A 428 -28.15 20.44 -6.21
C ALA A 428 -29.37 19.72 -6.78
N GLU A 429 -30.04 20.29 -7.79
CA GLU A 429 -31.23 19.68 -8.41
C GLU A 429 -30.82 18.49 -9.28
N ASP A 430 -29.81 18.62 -10.14
CA ASP A 430 -29.26 17.49 -10.94
C ASP A 430 -28.73 16.40 -10.02
N GLN A 431 -28.03 16.75 -8.91
CA GLN A 431 -27.53 15.77 -7.94
C GLN A 431 -28.66 14.97 -7.28
N ALA A 432 -29.75 15.63 -6.91
CA ALA A 432 -30.92 14.99 -6.32
C ALA A 432 -31.57 14.00 -7.31
N GLU A 433 -31.71 14.39 -8.59
CA GLU A 433 -32.24 13.53 -9.65
C GLU A 433 -31.38 12.29 -9.86
N ARG A 434 -30.04 12.44 -9.87
CA ARG A 434 -29.11 11.31 -10.01
C ARG A 434 -29.13 10.37 -8.82
N PHE A 435 -29.25 10.88 -7.60
CA PHE A 435 -29.42 10.01 -6.43
C PHE A 435 -30.75 9.24 -6.48
N LEU A 436 -31.84 9.83 -6.96
CA LEU A 436 -33.09 9.14 -7.16
C LEU A 436 -32.97 8.01 -8.20
N ALA A 437 -32.23 8.25 -9.29
CA ALA A 437 -31.93 7.21 -10.28
C ALA A 437 -31.09 6.07 -9.69
N GLN A 438 -30.10 6.36 -8.85
CA GLN A 438 -29.31 5.35 -8.14
C GLN A 438 -30.17 4.53 -7.17
N VAL A 439 -31.10 5.15 -6.45
CA VAL A 439 -32.04 4.43 -5.56
C VAL A 439 -32.91 3.49 -6.38
N ALA A 440 -33.38 3.90 -7.57
CA ALA A 440 -34.17 3.04 -8.44
C ALA A 440 -33.36 1.84 -8.97
N GLU A 441 -32.08 2.00 -9.27
CA GLU A 441 -31.18 0.90 -9.64
C GLU A 441 -30.98 -0.07 -8.45
N LYS A 442 -30.83 0.46 -7.24
CA LYS A 442 -30.73 -0.33 -6.01
C LYS A 442 -31.99 -1.16 -5.76
N ASP A 443 -33.17 -0.57 -5.91
CA ASP A 443 -34.44 -1.26 -5.78
C ASP A 443 -34.62 -2.33 -6.88
N ALA A 444 -33.98 -2.17 -8.03
CA ALA A 444 -33.91 -3.15 -9.10
C ALA A 444 -32.89 -4.28 -8.86
N GLY A 445 -32.12 -4.22 -7.77
CA GLY A 445 -31.19 -5.27 -7.33
C GLY A 445 -29.72 -4.98 -7.54
N ASP A 446 -29.33 -3.72 -7.77
CA ASP A 446 -27.94 -3.29 -7.78
C ASP A 446 -27.48 -2.94 -6.34
N ASP A 447 -26.85 -3.89 -5.67
CA ASP A 447 -26.37 -3.74 -4.28
C ASP A 447 -25.26 -2.67 -4.14
N GLU A 448 -24.61 -2.25 -5.23
CA GLU A 448 -23.52 -1.27 -5.25
C GLU A 448 -24.02 0.15 -5.51
N ALA A 449 -25.26 0.32 -5.95
CA ALA A 449 -25.87 1.63 -6.22
C ALA A 449 -25.97 2.47 -4.94
N MET A 450 -25.82 3.79 -5.10
CA MET A 450 -25.75 4.74 -4.00
C MET A 450 -27.10 4.94 -3.30
N HIS A 451 -27.03 5.37 -2.04
CA HIS A 451 -28.18 5.83 -1.27
C HIS A 451 -28.44 7.32 -1.54
N TYR A 452 -29.68 7.77 -1.30
CA TYR A 452 -30.03 9.18 -1.30
C TYR A 452 -29.53 9.85 -0.03
N ASP A 453 -28.57 10.79 -0.15
CA ASP A 453 -28.07 11.60 0.97
C ASP A 453 -28.71 12.99 0.94
N ALA A 454 -29.82 13.15 1.66
CA ALA A 454 -30.56 14.41 1.75
C ALA A 454 -29.76 15.54 2.38
N ASP A 455 -28.82 15.24 3.28
CA ASP A 455 -27.97 16.25 3.92
C ASP A 455 -26.89 16.74 2.97
N PHE A 456 -26.38 15.87 2.09
CA PHE A 456 -25.44 16.28 1.06
C PHE A 456 -26.12 17.19 0.00
N VAL A 457 -27.34 16.83 -0.45
CA VAL A 457 -28.11 17.69 -1.35
C VAL A 457 -28.35 19.07 -0.71
N ARG A 458 -28.76 19.11 0.54
CA ARG A 458 -28.90 20.36 1.31
C ARG A 458 -27.59 21.14 1.40
N ALA A 459 -26.44 20.47 1.55
CA ALA A 459 -25.15 21.14 1.55
C ALA A 459 -24.88 21.83 0.20
N LEU A 460 -25.17 21.16 -0.92
CA LEU A 460 -25.05 21.74 -2.26
C LEU A 460 -25.98 22.95 -2.48
N GLU A 461 -27.15 22.97 -1.85
CA GLU A 461 -28.08 24.13 -1.90
C GLU A 461 -27.50 25.40 -1.24
N TYR A 462 -26.50 25.27 -0.35
CA TYR A 462 -25.73 26.40 0.17
C TYR A 462 -24.69 26.92 -0.84
N GLY A 463 -24.42 26.19 -1.88
CA GLY A 463 -23.50 26.53 -2.96
C GLY A 463 -22.11 25.93 -2.76
N MET A 464 -21.73 25.03 -3.64
CA MET A 464 -20.36 24.55 -3.80
C MET A 464 -19.71 25.28 -4.99
N PRO A 465 -18.53 25.91 -4.83
CA PRO A 465 -17.83 26.51 -5.96
C PRO A 465 -17.49 25.44 -7.03
N PRO A 466 -17.21 25.82 -8.29
CA PRO A 466 -16.63 24.91 -9.25
C PRO A 466 -15.42 24.22 -8.62
N THR A 467 -15.40 22.88 -8.63
CA THR A 467 -14.44 22.08 -7.86
C THR A 467 -14.02 20.89 -8.68
N ALA A 468 -12.75 20.52 -8.61
CA ALA A 468 -12.25 19.24 -9.10
C ALA A 468 -11.84 18.36 -7.91
N GLY A 469 -12.24 17.09 -7.95
CA GLY A 469 -11.89 16.08 -6.96
C GLY A 469 -11.19 14.90 -7.60
N GLU A 470 -10.34 14.22 -6.82
CA GLU A 470 -9.60 13.04 -7.27
C GLU A 470 -9.38 12.05 -6.14
N GLY A 471 -9.53 10.76 -6.46
CA GLY A 471 -9.15 9.63 -5.63
C GLY A 471 -7.99 8.87 -6.22
N ILE A 472 -6.90 8.67 -5.44
CA ILE A 472 -5.72 7.88 -5.84
C ILE A 472 -5.57 6.68 -4.92
N GLY A 473 -5.50 5.47 -5.50
CA GLY A 473 -5.26 4.23 -4.76
C GLY A 473 -3.80 4.13 -4.29
N ILE A 474 -3.54 4.45 -3.03
CA ILE A 474 -2.16 4.42 -2.47
C ILE A 474 -1.55 3.03 -2.54
N ASP A 475 -2.33 1.99 -2.26
CA ASP A 475 -1.82 0.61 -2.33
C ASP A 475 -1.38 0.26 -3.76
N ARG A 476 -2.18 0.61 -4.77
CA ARG A 476 -1.85 0.38 -6.18
C ARG A 476 -0.63 1.18 -6.63
N LEU A 477 -0.53 2.44 -6.20
CA LEU A 477 0.65 3.29 -6.49
C LEU A 477 1.92 2.71 -5.87
N VAL A 478 1.86 2.25 -4.62
CA VAL A 478 3.01 1.59 -3.97
C VAL A 478 3.37 0.28 -4.66
N MET A 479 2.40 -0.50 -5.14
CA MET A 479 2.68 -1.70 -5.95
C MET A 479 3.52 -1.36 -7.18
N LEU A 480 3.19 -0.30 -7.90
CA LEU A 480 3.97 0.16 -9.06
C LEU A 480 5.40 0.52 -8.67
N LEU A 481 5.56 1.38 -7.65
CA LEU A 481 6.86 1.91 -7.22
C LEU A 481 7.76 0.87 -6.51
N THR A 482 7.22 -0.28 -6.11
CA THR A 482 7.97 -1.36 -5.43
C THR A 482 8.02 -2.66 -6.24
N ASN A 483 7.58 -2.63 -7.49
CA ASN A 483 7.51 -3.83 -8.34
C ASN A 483 6.78 -5.00 -7.65
N SER A 484 5.67 -4.69 -6.96
CA SER A 484 4.90 -5.68 -6.19
C SER A 484 3.71 -6.18 -6.99
N PRO A 485 3.59 -7.48 -7.30
CA PRO A 485 2.53 -8.01 -8.16
C PRO A 485 1.16 -8.10 -7.47
N SER A 486 1.13 -8.11 -6.15
CA SER A 486 -0.09 -8.25 -5.35
C SER A 486 -0.25 -7.15 -4.33
N ILE A 487 -1.50 -6.69 -4.13
CA ILE A 487 -1.83 -5.71 -3.08
C ILE A 487 -1.45 -6.22 -1.67
N ARG A 488 -1.43 -7.54 -1.47
CA ARG A 488 -1.00 -8.16 -0.20
C ARG A 488 0.48 -7.95 0.10
N ASP A 489 1.31 -7.68 -0.91
CA ASP A 489 2.73 -7.40 -0.72
C ASP A 489 2.96 -6.03 -0.09
N VAL A 490 2.06 -5.08 -0.33
CA VAL A 490 2.17 -3.68 0.11
C VAL A 490 1.28 -3.33 1.32
N ILE A 491 0.48 -4.28 1.80
CA ILE A 491 -0.29 -4.18 3.05
C ILE A 491 0.41 -5.04 4.12
N LEU A 492 0.69 -4.46 5.30
CA LEU A 492 1.39 -5.16 6.37
C LEU A 492 0.65 -6.43 6.80
N PHE A 493 -0.64 -6.32 7.07
CA PHE A 493 -1.50 -7.42 7.48
C PHE A 493 -2.74 -7.47 6.57
N PRO A 494 -2.62 -8.11 5.39
CA PRO A 494 -3.74 -8.23 4.47
C PRO A 494 -4.81 -9.18 5.00
N HIS A 495 -6.05 -8.99 4.56
CA HIS A 495 -7.12 -9.95 4.87
C HIS A 495 -6.86 -11.29 4.19
N MET A 496 -6.94 -12.34 4.97
CA MET A 496 -6.69 -13.73 4.54
C MET A 496 -7.88 -14.60 4.88
N ARG A 497 -8.18 -15.57 4.03
CA ARG A 497 -9.16 -16.61 4.40
C ARG A 497 -8.68 -17.37 5.64
N PRO A 498 -9.57 -17.82 6.54
CA PRO A 498 -9.20 -18.73 7.62
C PRO A 498 -8.43 -19.93 7.08
N GLN A 499 -7.45 -20.44 7.83
CA GLN A 499 -6.85 -21.74 7.53
C GLN A 499 -7.88 -22.82 7.86
N ALA A 500 -8.08 -23.74 6.91
CA ALA A 500 -8.97 -24.88 7.09
C ALA A 500 -8.45 -25.87 8.15
#